data_77890cf46cc4d092a7bceedf59cf9be0
#
_entry.id   77890cf46cc4d092a7bceedf59cf9be0
#
_cell.length_a   1.000
_cell.length_b   1.000
_cell.length_c   1.000
_cell.angle_alpha   90.00
_cell.angle_beta   90.00
_cell.angle_gamma   90.00
#
_symmetry.space_group_name_H-M   'P 1'
#
loop_
_entity.id
_entity.type
_entity.pdbx_description
1 polymer ?
#
loop_
_entity_poly.entity_id
_entity_poly.type
_entity_poly.pdbx_seq_one_letter_code
_entity_poly.pdbx_strand_id
1 'polypeptide(L)'
;MKFNSTVYAVILSAGLFTQFNSLADNLDKALINETRTTDNIKRDNYRHPKQTLEFFEVKPNQTVVEIWPGAGWYSEILAPYLQAEGKYYAAHFPLDTKVSYFQKSREQYQQRLKSNTAYSDVIITEFNPLTHTDIAPANSADTVLTFRNLHNWYMNGGEDAAISAFKSFYKALKPGGILGVVDHQMPENLDQNANKNSGYVKMSQAISWALQAGFELEASSEINANPKDSAEHPKGVWTLPPSLRLGEENKHKYLAIGESDRFTLKFRKPK
;
A
#
# COMPACT_ATOMS: atom_id res chain seq x y z
N MET A 1 20.86 -66.91 -1.10
CA MET A 1 21.13 -65.48 -1.25
C MET A 1 19.79 -64.76 -1.44
N LYS A 2 19.34 -64.03 -0.40
CA LYS A 2 18.08 -63.24 -0.45
C LYS A 2 18.47 -61.76 -0.56
N PHE A 3 18.10 -61.11 -1.64
CA PHE A 3 18.24 -59.68 -1.80
C PHE A 3 17.01 -59.01 -1.18
N ASN A 4 17.24 -58.21 -0.14
CA ASN A 4 16.24 -57.28 0.38
C ASN A 4 16.33 -55.96 -0.37
N SER A 5 15.29 -55.64 -1.14
CA SER A 5 15.13 -54.33 -1.76
C SER A 5 14.41 -53.41 -0.78
N THR A 6 15.11 -52.45 -0.21
CA THR A 6 14.53 -51.40 0.62
C THR A 6 13.98 -50.29 -0.32
N VAL A 7 12.65 -50.15 -0.32
CA VAL A 7 11.96 -49.05 -1.01
C VAL A 7 11.97 -47.84 -0.08
N TYR A 8 12.74 -46.82 -0.40
CA TYR A 8 12.60 -45.49 0.20
C TYR A 8 11.49 -44.70 -0.49
N ALA A 9 10.41 -44.51 0.22
CA ALA A 9 9.29 -43.71 -0.25
C ALA A 9 9.66 -42.22 -0.23
N VAL A 10 9.53 -41.57 -1.38
CA VAL A 10 9.60 -40.10 -1.54
C VAL A 10 8.28 -39.53 -1.01
N ILE A 11 8.29 -38.95 0.18
CA ILE A 11 7.19 -38.15 0.73
C ILE A 11 7.79 -36.79 1.11
N LEU A 12 7.97 -35.90 0.15
CA LEU A 12 8.41 -34.52 0.47
C LEU A 12 7.99 -33.45 -0.53
N SER A 13 6.96 -33.61 -1.35
CA SER A 13 6.51 -32.58 -2.29
C SER A 13 5.04 -32.16 -2.21
N ALA A 14 4.19 -32.86 -1.49
CA ALA A 14 2.76 -32.57 -1.43
C ALA A 14 2.41 -31.41 -0.46
N GLY A 15 3.20 -31.17 0.59
CA GLY A 15 2.88 -30.18 1.62
C GLY A 15 3.07 -28.72 1.20
N LEU A 16 4.03 -28.44 0.34
CA LEU A 16 4.30 -27.08 -0.15
C LEU A 16 3.24 -26.59 -1.15
N PHE A 17 2.77 -27.46 -2.04
CA PHE A 17 1.75 -27.11 -3.03
C PHE A 17 0.37 -26.86 -2.40
N THR A 18 0.02 -27.53 -1.32
CA THR A 18 -1.26 -27.31 -0.61
C THR A 18 -1.28 -25.98 0.15
N GLN A 19 -0.15 -25.52 0.68
CA GLN A 19 -0.07 -24.22 1.36
C GLN A 19 -0.18 -23.05 0.37
N PHE A 20 0.44 -23.11 -0.79
CA PHE A 20 0.33 -22.08 -1.81
C PHE A 20 -1.10 -21.91 -2.34
N ASN A 21 -1.80 -23.02 -2.59
CA ASN A 21 -3.20 -22.98 -3.02
C ASN A 21 -4.13 -22.40 -1.94
N SER A 22 -3.91 -22.69 -0.67
CA SER A 22 -4.71 -22.16 0.44
C SER A 22 -4.53 -20.64 0.63
N LEU A 23 -3.32 -20.12 0.45
CA LEU A 23 -3.03 -18.69 0.59
C LEU A 23 -3.64 -17.88 -0.55
N ALA A 24 -3.55 -18.37 -1.79
CA ALA A 24 -4.17 -17.74 -2.95
C ALA A 24 -5.71 -17.74 -2.80
N ASP A 25 -6.30 -18.85 -2.35
CA ASP A 25 -7.75 -18.96 -2.10
C ASP A 25 -8.24 -17.93 -1.05
N ASN A 26 -7.47 -17.68 0.02
CA ASN A 26 -7.84 -16.71 1.04
C ASN A 26 -7.80 -15.26 0.52
N LEU A 27 -6.81 -14.90 -0.31
CA LEU A 27 -6.75 -13.56 -0.91
C LEU A 27 -7.89 -13.37 -1.93
N ASP A 28 -8.18 -14.38 -2.76
CA ASP A 28 -9.28 -14.34 -3.71
C ASP A 28 -10.63 -14.17 -2.99
N LYS A 29 -10.86 -14.86 -1.86
CA LYS A 29 -12.04 -14.66 -1.01
C LYS A 29 -12.13 -13.23 -0.45
N ALA A 30 -11.01 -12.65 -0.01
CA ALA A 30 -11.00 -11.27 0.46
C ALA A 30 -11.32 -10.26 -0.65
N LEU A 31 -10.89 -10.53 -1.89
CA LEU A 31 -11.14 -9.69 -3.05
C LEU A 31 -12.60 -9.68 -3.51
N ILE A 32 -13.35 -10.77 -3.29
CA ILE A 32 -14.78 -10.88 -3.61
C ILE A 32 -15.68 -10.74 -2.38
N ASN A 33 -15.13 -10.33 -1.24
CA ASN A 33 -15.88 -10.20 0.00
C ASN A 33 -17.00 -9.17 -0.12
N GLU A 34 -18.17 -9.47 0.43
CA GLU A 34 -19.38 -8.63 0.41
C GLU A 34 -19.19 -7.27 1.13
N THR A 35 -18.15 -7.13 1.96
CA THR A 35 -17.79 -5.85 2.60
C THR A 35 -17.23 -4.84 1.61
N ARG A 36 -16.79 -5.26 0.43
CA ARG A 36 -16.24 -4.39 -0.59
C ARG A 36 -17.33 -3.62 -1.32
N THR A 37 -17.18 -2.30 -1.35
CA THR A 37 -18.13 -1.44 -2.05
C THR A 37 -17.96 -1.57 -3.57
N THR A 38 -19.08 -1.54 -4.30
CA THR A 38 -19.08 -1.63 -5.78
C THR A 38 -18.17 -0.59 -6.42
N ASP A 39 -18.14 0.64 -5.88
CA ASP A 39 -17.29 1.71 -6.43
C ASP A 39 -15.80 1.45 -6.19
N ASN A 40 -15.44 0.77 -5.10
CA ASN A 40 -14.06 0.35 -4.87
C ASN A 40 -13.65 -0.82 -5.78
N ILE A 41 -14.55 -1.79 -6.01
CA ILE A 41 -14.32 -2.93 -6.92
C ILE A 41 -14.07 -2.44 -8.36
N LYS A 42 -14.83 -1.47 -8.86
CA LYS A 42 -14.62 -0.89 -10.21
C LYS A 42 -13.20 -0.36 -10.42
N ARG A 43 -12.51 0.01 -9.34
CA ARG A 43 -11.16 0.56 -9.38
C ARG A 43 -10.06 -0.50 -9.35
N ASP A 44 -10.40 -1.77 -9.19
CA ASP A 44 -9.44 -2.89 -9.23
C ASP A 44 -8.70 -2.95 -10.57
N ASN A 45 -9.37 -2.58 -11.66
CA ASN A 45 -8.78 -2.49 -13.01
C ASN A 45 -7.63 -1.47 -13.13
N TYR A 46 -7.52 -0.54 -12.17
CA TYR A 46 -6.46 0.47 -12.11
C TYR A 46 -5.48 0.23 -10.95
N ARG A 47 -5.83 -0.62 -9.99
CA ARG A 47 -5.09 -0.79 -8.74
C ARG A 47 -4.53 -2.18 -8.54
N HIS A 48 -4.97 -3.14 -9.37
CA HIS A 48 -4.47 -4.51 -9.42
C HIS A 48 -4.21 -5.10 -8.03
N PRO A 49 -5.21 -5.09 -7.09
CA PRO A 49 -4.94 -5.36 -5.67
C PRO A 49 -4.36 -6.74 -5.44
N LYS A 50 -4.82 -7.76 -6.18
CA LYS A 50 -4.27 -9.12 -6.06
C LYS A 50 -2.78 -9.14 -6.34
N GLN A 51 -2.41 -8.72 -7.54
CA GLN A 51 -1.02 -8.72 -8.01
C GLN A 51 -0.13 -7.84 -7.14
N THR A 52 -0.66 -6.70 -6.66
CA THR A 52 0.06 -5.77 -5.79
C THR A 52 0.35 -6.39 -4.42
N LEU A 53 -0.63 -7.04 -3.78
CA LEU A 53 -0.45 -7.68 -2.48
C LEU A 53 0.43 -8.95 -2.59
N GLU A 54 0.31 -9.71 -3.67
CA GLU A 54 1.19 -10.85 -3.98
C GLU A 54 2.64 -10.39 -4.19
N PHE A 55 2.86 -9.31 -4.93
CA PHE A 55 4.19 -8.71 -5.14
C PHE A 55 4.83 -8.26 -3.82
N PHE A 56 4.04 -7.74 -2.88
CA PHE A 56 4.51 -7.38 -1.54
C PHE A 56 4.55 -8.57 -0.57
N GLU A 57 4.31 -9.78 -1.02
CA GLU A 57 4.35 -11.02 -0.24
C GLU A 57 3.45 -10.99 1.00
N VAL A 58 2.30 -10.31 0.91
CA VAL A 58 1.35 -10.23 2.02
C VAL A 58 0.68 -11.59 2.25
N LYS A 59 0.71 -12.06 3.50
CA LYS A 59 0.15 -13.38 3.92
C LYS A 59 -0.87 -13.20 5.05
N PRO A 60 -1.86 -14.10 5.17
CA PRO A 60 -2.95 -13.93 6.14
C PRO A 60 -2.52 -14.02 7.61
N ASN A 61 -1.36 -14.58 7.90
CA ASN A 61 -0.81 -14.72 9.26
C ASN A 61 0.21 -13.63 9.65
N GLN A 62 0.34 -12.59 8.84
CA GLN A 62 1.28 -11.49 9.08
C GLN A 62 0.68 -10.39 9.96
N THR A 63 1.57 -9.62 10.58
CA THR A 63 1.26 -8.29 11.11
C THR A 63 1.50 -7.26 10.00
N VAL A 64 0.43 -6.64 9.51
CA VAL A 64 0.46 -5.67 8.43
C VAL A 64 0.08 -4.28 8.95
N VAL A 65 0.82 -3.26 8.55
CA VAL A 65 0.51 -1.85 8.82
C VAL A 65 0.19 -1.15 7.51
N GLU A 66 -1.01 -0.61 7.36
CA GLU A 66 -1.36 0.30 6.25
C GLU A 66 -1.25 1.75 6.71
N ILE A 67 -0.52 2.55 5.94
CA ILE A 67 -0.29 3.97 6.22
C ILE A 67 -1.35 4.82 5.52
N TRP A 68 -2.04 5.67 6.29
CA TRP A 68 -3.08 6.56 5.79
C TRP A 68 -4.08 5.85 4.86
N PRO A 69 -4.85 4.89 5.39
CA PRO A 69 -5.80 4.09 4.59
C PRO A 69 -6.90 4.95 3.93
N GLY A 70 -7.01 6.22 4.28
CA GLY A 70 -8.05 7.12 3.81
C GLY A 70 -9.44 6.60 4.20
N ALA A 71 -10.34 6.46 3.23
CA ALA A 71 -11.66 5.88 3.46
C ALA A 71 -11.65 4.34 3.50
N GLY A 72 -10.47 3.68 3.48
CA GLY A 72 -10.33 2.25 3.68
C GLY A 72 -10.44 1.38 2.42
N TRP A 73 -9.92 1.85 1.28
CA TRP A 73 -9.99 1.07 0.04
C TRP A 73 -9.29 -0.29 0.16
N TYR A 74 -8.02 -0.30 0.62
CA TYR A 74 -7.31 -1.55 0.89
C TYR A 74 -7.77 -2.22 2.18
N SER A 75 -8.32 -1.47 3.14
CA SER A 75 -8.85 -2.05 4.37
C SER A 75 -10.02 -3.01 4.10
N GLU A 76 -10.81 -2.78 3.04
CA GLU A 76 -11.87 -3.71 2.59
C GLU A 76 -11.33 -5.09 2.17
N ILE A 77 -10.04 -5.17 1.86
CA ILE A 77 -9.35 -6.41 1.48
C ILE A 77 -8.51 -6.93 2.64
N LEU A 78 -7.67 -6.07 3.23
CA LEU A 78 -6.70 -6.46 4.26
C LEU A 78 -7.37 -6.89 5.56
N ALA A 79 -8.46 -6.22 5.98
CA ALA A 79 -9.12 -6.57 7.23
C ALA A 79 -9.69 -8.01 7.21
N PRO A 80 -10.54 -8.42 6.26
CA PRO A 80 -11.01 -9.79 6.19
C PRO A 80 -9.90 -10.81 5.86
N TYR A 81 -8.86 -10.41 5.12
CA TYR A 81 -7.75 -11.28 4.78
C TYR A 81 -6.88 -11.66 5.98
N LEU A 82 -6.70 -10.73 6.93
CA LEU A 82 -5.83 -10.90 8.10
C LEU A 82 -6.60 -11.33 9.36
N GLN A 83 -7.93 -11.27 9.35
CA GLN A 83 -8.78 -11.42 10.55
C GLN A 83 -8.55 -12.71 11.31
N ALA A 84 -8.36 -13.84 10.61
CA ALA A 84 -8.29 -15.15 11.26
C ALA A 84 -6.96 -15.42 11.97
N GLU A 85 -5.83 -14.98 11.40
CA GLU A 85 -4.49 -15.42 11.84
C GLU A 85 -3.49 -14.25 11.97
N GLY A 86 -3.78 -13.12 11.37
CA GLY A 86 -2.89 -11.96 11.29
C GLY A 86 -3.25 -10.84 12.26
N LYS A 87 -2.57 -9.70 12.07
CA LYS A 87 -2.89 -8.44 12.73
C LYS A 87 -2.88 -7.32 11.72
N TYR A 88 -3.86 -6.44 11.78
CA TYR A 88 -3.95 -5.29 10.90
C TYR A 88 -3.95 -3.98 11.68
N TYR A 89 -2.91 -3.17 11.46
CA TYR A 89 -2.79 -1.81 11.96
C TYR A 89 -3.13 -0.82 10.85
N ALA A 90 -4.04 0.08 11.13
CA ALA A 90 -4.40 1.21 10.27
C ALA A 90 -3.80 2.50 10.87
N ALA A 91 -2.59 2.86 10.44
CA ALA A 91 -1.91 4.07 10.88
C ALA A 91 -2.52 5.29 10.18
N HIS A 92 -3.58 5.84 10.78
CA HIS A 92 -4.41 6.89 10.21
C HIS A 92 -3.94 8.30 10.63
N PHE A 93 -4.59 9.34 10.13
CA PHE A 93 -4.33 10.73 10.51
C PHE A 93 -4.49 10.92 12.03
N PRO A 94 -3.65 11.76 12.67
CA PRO A 94 -3.78 12.06 14.09
C PRO A 94 -5.14 12.67 14.46
N LEU A 95 -5.63 12.38 15.68
CA LEU A 95 -6.91 12.92 16.18
C LEU A 95 -6.86 14.43 16.41
N ASP A 96 -5.68 14.95 16.73
CA ASP A 96 -5.45 16.37 16.98
C ASP A 96 -5.23 17.22 15.73
N THR A 97 -5.30 16.61 14.53
CA THR A 97 -5.11 17.30 13.25
C THR A 97 -6.08 18.47 13.08
N LYS A 98 -5.58 19.60 12.60
CA LYS A 98 -6.41 20.78 12.28
C LYS A 98 -6.87 20.81 10.82
N VAL A 99 -6.46 19.82 10.01
CA VAL A 99 -6.83 19.74 8.60
C VAL A 99 -8.20 19.05 8.48
N SER A 100 -9.21 19.81 8.08
CA SER A 100 -10.60 19.31 7.99
C SER A 100 -10.75 18.07 7.11
N TYR A 101 -9.98 17.96 6.04
CA TYR A 101 -9.98 16.76 5.19
C TYR A 101 -9.52 15.51 5.96
N PHE A 102 -8.47 15.63 6.78
CA PHE A 102 -7.95 14.51 7.57
C PHE A 102 -8.93 14.10 8.68
N GLN A 103 -9.58 15.09 9.33
CA GLN A 103 -10.62 14.82 10.31
C GLN A 103 -11.78 14.02 9.70
N LYS A 104 -12.36 14.51 8.60
CA LYS A 104 -13.45 13.84 7.90
C LYS A 104 -13.06 12.44 7.40
N SER A 105 -11.86 12.30 6.86
CA SER A 105 -11.36 10.99 6.40
C SER A 105 -11.27 9.99 7.55
N ARG A 106 -10.76 10.42 8.71
CA ARG A 106 -10.67 9.56 9.90
C ARG A 106 -12.05 9.19 10.43
N GLU A 107 -12.98 10.15 10.50
CA GLU A 107 -14.37 9.90 10.91
C GLU A 107 -15.05 8.87 9.98
N GLN A 108 -14.93 9.03 8.68
CA GLN A 108 -15.45 8.08 7.69
C GLN A 108 -14.85 6.68 7.86
N TYR A 109 -13.54 6.61 8.10
CA TYR A 109 -12.87 5.35 8.37
C TYR A 109 -13.39 4.68 9.65
N GLN A 110 -13.53 5.43 10.75
CA GLN A 110 -14.07 4.92 12.01
C GLN A 110 -15.53 4.44 11.86
N GLN A 111 -16.35 5.13 11.07
CA GLN A 111 -17.71 4.69 10.76
C GLN A 111 -17.71 3.37 9.96
N ARG A 112 -16.81 3.23 8.97
CA ARG A 112 -16.62 1.99 8.23
C ARG A 112 -16.30 0.83 9.17
N LEU A 113 -15.35 1.00 10.07
CA LEU A 113 -14.97 -0.08 11.00
C LEU A 113 -16.15 -0.56 11.87
N LYS A 114 -17.11 0.31 12.16
CA LYS A 114 -18.32 -0.04 12.90
C LYS A 114 -19.39 -0.72 12.05
N SER A 115 -19.28 -0.68 10.73
CA SER A 115 -20.33 -1.15 9.82
C SER A 115 -20.36 -2.66 9.59
N ASN A 116 -19.27 -3.38 9.90
CA ASN A 116 -19.15 -4.81 9.66
C ASN A 116 -18.16 -5.48 10.62
N THR A 117 -18.46 -6.68 11.05
CA THR A 117 -17.62 -7.49 11.93
C THR A 117 -16.28 -7.90 11.32
N ALA A 118 -16.15 -7.90 10.00
CA ALA A 118 -14.86 -8.11 9.31
C ALA A 118 -13.79 -7.08 9.68
N TYR A 119 -14.18 -5.96 10.30
CA TYR A 119 -13.28 -4.90 10.75
C TYR A 119 -13.04 -4.90 12.27
N SER A 120 -13.61 -5.86 13.03
CA SER A 120 -13.58 -5.85 14.51
C SER A 120 -12.17 -5.80 15.10
N ASP A 121 -11.20 -6.42 14.41
CA ASP A 121 -9.84 -6.62 14.89
C ASP A 121 -8.84 -5.58 14.32
N VAL A 122 -9.35 -4.57 13.60
CA VAL A 122 -8.52 -3.49 13.05
C VAL A 122 -8.06 -2.57 14.17
N ILE A 123 -6.75 -2.42 14.32
CA ILE A 123 -6.12 -1.56 15.31
C ILE A 123 -5.81 -0.21 14.66
N ILE A 124 -6.51 0.86 15.09
CA ILE A 124 -6.20 2.21 14.61
C ILE A 124 -5.03 2.77 15.42
N THR A 125 -3.96 3.16 14.73
CA THR A 125 -2.88 3.97 15.28
C THR A 125 -2.84 5.33 14.59
N GLU A 126 -1.93 6.19 14.99
CA GLU A 126 -1.79 7.53 14.42
C GLU A 126 -0.47 7.65 13.68
N PHE A 127 -0.52 8.34 12.54
CA PHE A 127 0.68 8.64 11.77
C PHE A 127 0.68 10.08 11.25
N ASN A 128 1.77 10.75 11.53
CA ASN A 128 2.23 11.96 10.87
C ASN A 128 3.78 11.91 10.88
N PRO A 129 4.44 12.10 9.75
CA PRO A 129 5.90 11.90 9.66
C PRO A 129 6.72 12.84 10.57
N LEU A 130 6.13 13.95 11.04
CA LEU A 130 6.84 14.93 11.87
C LEU A 130 6.43 14.89 13.35
N THR A 131 5.26 14.35 13.69
CA THR A 131 4.71 14.45 15.04
C THR A 131 4.24 13.13 15.66
N HIS A 132 3.79 12.17 14.84
CA HIS A 132 3.24 10.88 15.29
C HIS A 132 3.88 9.75 14.48
N THR A 133 5.05 9.30 14.92
CA THR A 133 5.92 8.37 14.18
C THR A 133 5.78 6.90 14.60
N ASP A 134 5.06 6.61 15.68
CA ASP A 134 4.88 5.26 16.22
C ASP A 134 3.64 4.60 15.64
N ILE A 135 3.78 4.01 14.46
CA ILE A 135 2.69 3.39 13.67
C ILE A 135 2.28 2.00 14.17
N ALA A 136 3.17 1.30 14.84
CA ALA A 136 3.00 0.00 15.50
C ALA A 136 4.15 -0.18 16.49
N PRO A 137 4.10 -1.19 17.39
CA PRO A 137 5.25 -1.51 18.23
C PRO A 137 6.51 -1.75 17.39
N ALA A 138 7.67 -1.29 17.88
CA ALA A 138 8.93 -1.45 17.17
C ALA A 138 9.23 -2.93 16.88
N ASN A 139 9.73 -3.23 15.68
CA ASN A 139 10.06 -4.58 15.20
C ASN A 139 8.91 -5.59 15.33
N SER A 140 7.66 -5.16 15.16
CA SER A 140 6.49 -6.04 15.26
C SER A 140 5.82 -6.34 13.93
N ALA A 141 5.97 -5.47 12.93
CA ALA A 141 5.32 -5.63 11.63
C ALA A 141 6.13 -6.53 10.70
N ASP A 142 5.45 -7.42 10.00
CA ASP A 142 6.03 -8.20 8.90
C ASP A 142 6.04 -7.37 7.62
N THR A 143 4.98 -6.58 7.41
CA THR A 143 4.80 -5.76 6.22
C THR A 143 4.24 -4.38 6.58
N VAL A 144 4.79 -3.32 5.99
CA VAL A 144 4.23 -1.96 5.99
C VAL A 144 3.85 -1.60 4.56
N LEU A 145 2.65 -1.07 4.36
CA LEU A 145 2.11 -0.71 3.04
C LEU A 145 1.72 0.76 3.01
N THR A 146 2.08 1.44 1.93
CA THR A 146 1.63 2.81 1.67
C THR A 146 1.21 2.98 0.21
N PHE A 147 0.04 3.58 0.01
CA PHE A 147 -0.58 3.72 -1.29
C PHE A 147 -0.97 5.18 -1.56
N ARG A 148 -0.20 5.86 -2.41
CA ARG A 148 -0.45 7.26 -2.86
C ARG A 148 -0.43 8.28 -1.70
N ASN A 149 0.58 8.18 -0.84
CA ASN A 149 0.76 9.06 0.31
C ASN A 149 2.09 9.80 0.30
N LEU A 150 3.12 9.25 -0.33
CA LEU A 150 4.49 9.77 -0.31
C LEU A 150 4.55 11.22 -0.83
N HIS A 151 3.85 11.50 -1.93
CA HIS A 151 3.76 12.85 -2.48
C HIS A 151 3.19 13.86 -1.47
N ASN A 152 2.24 13.46 -0.61
CA ASN A 152 1.66 14.36 0.40
C ASN A 152 2.69 14.76 1.46
N TRP A 153 3.53 13.83 1.91
CA TRP A 153 4.58 14.14 2.88
C TRP A 153 5.63 15.06 2.28
N TYR A 154 6.04 14.77 1.04
CA TYR A 154 6.99 15.62 0.32
C TYR A 154 6.42 17.03 0.07
N MET A 155 5.19 17.15 -0.39
CA MET A 155 4.52 18.45 -0.62
C MET A 155 4.48 19.31 0.63
N ASN A 156 4.15 18.72 1.78
CA ASN A 156 3.87 19.46 3.03
C ASN A 156 5.10 19.63 3.93
N GLY A 157 6.10 18.77 3.86
CA GLY A 157 7.26 18.79 4.75
C GLY A 157 8.59 18.55 4.05
N GLY A 158 8.62 18.50 2.70
CA GLY A 158 9.84 18.32 1.93
C GLY A 158 10.43 16.90 2.08
N GLU A 159 11.71 16.78 1.74
CA GLU A 159 12.46 15.53 1.84
C GLU A 159 12.56 15.02 3.27
N ASP A 160 12.72 15.92 4.24
CA ASP A 160 12.82 15.54 5.65
C ASP A 160 11.58 14.79 6.13
N ALA A 161 10.39 15.24 5.73
CA ALA A 161 9.15 14.55 6.08
C ALA A 161 9.02 13.19 5.37
N ALA A 162 9.44 13.11 4.10
CA ALA A 162 9.47 11.84 3.37
C ALA A 162 10.42 10.83 4.02
N ILE A 163 11.66 11.24 4.31
CA ILE A 163 12.67 10.39 4.97
C ILE A 163 12.21 10.00 6.40
N SER A 164 11.60 10.92 7.13
CA SER A 164 11.05 10.63 8.48
C SER A 164 9.92 9.59 8.42
N ALA A 165 9.08 9.65 7.38
CA ALA A 165 8.07 8.62 7.14
C ALA A 165 8.73 7.23 6.97
N PHE A 166 9.72 7.12 6.09
CA PHE A 166 10.44 5.86 5.89
C PHE A 166 11.13 5.37 7.17
N LYS A 167 11.71 6.26 7.98
CA LYS A 167 12.29 5.89 9.29
C LYS A 167 11.24 5.33 10.25
N SER A 168 10.03 5.86 10.24
CA SER A 168 8.91 5.34 11.05
C SER A 168 8.53 3.91 10.62
N PHE A 169 8.49 3.65 9.30
CA PHE A 169 8.21 2.33 8.74
C PHE A 169 9.33 1.34 9.08
N TYR A 170 10.58 1.78 8.97
CA TYR A 170 11.74 0.99 9.35
C TYR A 170 11.71 0.59 10.84
N LYS A 171 11.34 1.52 11.73
CA LYS A 171 11.20 1.25 13.17
C LYS A 171 10.17 0.17 13.46
N ALA A 172 9.02 0.21 12.78
CA ALA A 172 7.92 -0.74 13.00
C ALA A 172 8.21 -2.14 12.45
N LEU A 173 8.93 -2.23 11.33
CA LEU A 173 9.23 -3.49 10.66
C LEU A 173 10.20 -4.36 11.46
N LYS A 174 9.96 -5.67 11.45
CA LYS A 174 10.93 -6.69 11.86
C LYS A 174 12.16 -6.66 10.95
N PRO A 175 13.37 -7.09 11.43
CA PRO A 175 14.45 -7.44 10.51
C PRO A 175 13.98 -8.43 9.45
N GLY A 176 14.28 -8.16 8.18
CA GLY A 176 13.77 -8.92 7.03
C GLY A 176 12.34 -8.59 6.60
N GLY A 177 11.64 -7.66 7.29
CA GLY A 177 10.29 -7.23 6.94
C GLY A 177 10.24 -6.41 5.65
N ILE A 178 9.07 -6.34 5.04
CA ILE A 178 8.82 -5.73 3.72
C ILE A 178 8.13 -4.37 3.87
N LEU A 179 8.63 -3.39 3.13
CA LEU A 179 7.92 -2.14 2.86
C LEU A 179 7.44 -2.12 1.41
N GLY A 180 6.12 -2.07 1.21
CA GLY A 180 5.47 -1.88 -0.08
C GLY A 180 5.06 -0.43 -0.29
N VAL A 181 5.53 0.17 -1.39
CA VAL A 181 5.24 1.56 -1.74
C VAL A 181 4.65 1.65 -3.14
N VAL A 182 3.46 2.23 -3.24
CA VAL A 182 2.84 2.59 -4.53
C VAL A 182 2.55 4.09 -4.50
N ASP A 183 3.10 4.85 -5.43
CA ASP A 183 2.74 6.28 -5.56
C ASP A 183 2.73 6.73 -7.02
N HIS A 184 2.20 7.94 -7.25
CA HIS A 184 2.08 8.57 -8.56
C HIS A 184 3.47 8.87 -9.13
N GLN A 185 3.75 8.34 -10.31
CA GLN A 185 5.07 8.39 -10.93
C GLN A 185 5.27 9.66 -11.76
N MET A 186 6.29 10.43 -11.41
CA MET A 186 6.77 11.52 -12.23
C MET A 186 7.83 10.99 -13.22
N PRO A 187 7.77 11.36 -14.51
CA PRO A 187 8.86 11.10 -15.45
C PRO A 187 10.21 11.64 -14.94
N GLU A 188 11.27 10.85 -15.09
CA GLU A 188 12.59 11.17 -14.52
C GLU A 188 13.24 12.43 -15.12
N ASN A 189 12.85 12.83 -16.34
CA ASN A 189 13.32 14.04 -17.02
C ASN A 189 12.67 15.34 -16.51
N LEU A 190 11.57 15.28 -15.74
CA LEU A 190 10.95 16.47 -15.17
C LEU A 190 11.68 16.92 -13.89
N ASP A 191 11.62 18.20 -13.55
CA ASP A 191 12.16 18.70 -12.29
C ASP A 191 11.19 18.45 -11.13
N GLN A 192 11.64 17.67 -10.14
CA GLN A 192 10.83 17.31 -8.96
C GLN A 192 10.45 18.54 -8.14
N ASN A 193 11.35 19.52 -7.96
CA ASN A 193 11.12 20.69 -7.13
C ASN A 193 10.17 21.68 -7.82
N ALA A 194 10.34 21.91 -9.12
CA ALA A 194 9.44 22.74 -9.92
C ALA A 194 8.01 22.17 -9.93
N ASN A 195 7.87 20.84 -9.85
CA ASN A 195 6.60 20.11 -9.86
C ASN A 195 6.17 19.60 -8.48
N LYS A 196 6.72 20.15 -7.39
CA LYS A 196 6.48 19.69 -6.02
C LYS A 196 4.99 19.51 -5.69
N ASN A 197 4.15 20.41 -6.19
CA ASN A 197 2.71 20.43 -5.90
C ASN A 197 1.85 19.69 -6.92
N SER A 198 2.46 18.92 -7.83
CA SER A 198 1.71 18.16 -8.85
C SER A 198 1.07 16.87 -8.32
N GLY A 199 1.52 16.38 -7.15
CA GLY A 199 1.10 15.08 -6.61
C GLY A 199 1.84 13.89 -7.23
N TYR A 200 2.89 14.14 -8.03
CA TYR A 200 3.76 13.11 -8.60
C TYR A 200 5.14 13.16 -7.94
N VAL A 201 5.77 11.98 -7.83
CA VAL A 201 7.12 11.81 -7.28
C VAL A 201 7.94 10.96 -8.23
N LYS A 202 9.20 11.31 -8.46
CA LYS A 202 10.13 10.47 -9.20
C LYS A 202 10.37 9.15 -8.46
N MET A 203 10.40 8.06 -9.20
CA MET A 203 10.75 6.75 -8.63
C MET A 203 12.15 6.76 -8.02
N SER A 204 13.12 7.38 -8.70
CA SER A 204 14.50 7.54 -8.19
C SER A 204 14.56 8.30 -6.86
N GLN A 205 13.71 9.33 -6.69
CA GLN A 205 13.65 10.10 -5.45
C GLN A 205 13.04 9.28 -4.30
N ALA A 206 11.97 8.54 -4.56
CA ALA A 206 11.37 7.63 -3.57
C ALA A 206 12.37 6.57 -3.09
N ILE A 207 13.14 5.99 -4.03
CA ILE A 207 14.20 5.03 -3.72
C ILE A 207 15.27 5.70 -2.84
N SER A 208 15.74 6.89 -3.21
CA SER A 208 16.76 7.64 -2.43
C SER A 208 16.33 7.87 -0.98
N TRP A 209 15.09 8.28 -0.73
CA TRP A 209 14.57 8.50 0.63
C TRP A 209 14.47 7.20 1.45
N ALA A 210 14.06 6.09 0.82
CA ALA A 210 14.02 4.78 1.47
C ALA A 210 15.41 4.28 1.85
N LEU A 211 16.40 4.41 0.96
CA LEU A 211 17.80 4.04 1.23
C LEU A 211 18.38 4.86 2.38
N GLN A 212 18.10 6.18 2.44
CA GLN A 212 18.52 7.05 3.55
C GLN A 212 17.89 6.66 4.89
N ALA A 213 16.74 6.00 4.88
CA ALA A 213 16.11 5.45 6.08
C ALA A 213 16.63 4.07 6.48
N GLY A 214 17.54 3.48 5.69
CA GLY A 214 18.19 2.19 5.96
C GLY A 214 17.58 0.98 5.23
N PHE A 215 16.62 1.18 4.36
CA PHE A 215 16.04 0.11 3.53
C PHE A 215 16.98 -0.29 2.40
N GLU A 216 16.79 -1.51 1.89
CA GLU A 216 17.34 -1.99 0.63
C GLU A 216 16.21 -2.14 -0.40
N LEU A 217 16.42 -1.64 -1.63
CA LEU A 217 15.49 -1.90 -2.73
C LEU A 217 15.60 -3.36 -3.16
N GLU A 218 14.51 -4.11 -3.04
CA GLU A 218 14.47 -5.51 -3.43
C GLU A 218 13.97 -5.71 -4.86
N ALA A 219 12.89 -5.01 -5.22
CA ALA A 219 12.28 -5.12 -6.54
C ALA A 219 11.41 -3.89 -6.88
N SER A 220 11.19 -3.68 -8.17
CA SER A 220 10.17 -2.78 -8.72
C SER A 220 9.24 -3.54 -9.65
N SER A 221 8.04 -2.99 -9.89
CA SER A 221 7.04 -3.60 -10.77
C SER A 221 6.21 -2.56 -11.50
N GLU A 222 5.83 -2.88 -12.73
CA GLU A 222 4.92 -2.09 -13.56
C GLU A 222 3.44 -2.46 -13.36
N ILE A 223 3.10 -3.23 -12.32
CA ILE A 223 1.72 -3.69 -12.04
C ILE A 223 0.72 -2.53 -12.04
N ASN A 224 1.10 -1.38 -11.51
CA ASN A 224 0.25 -0.20 -11.39
C ASN A 224 0.61 0.92 -12.39
N ALA A 225 1.38 0.60 -13.42
CA ALA A 225 1.76 1.56 -14.46
C ALA A 225 0.57 1.91 -15.37
N ASN A 226 0.53 3.16 -15.82
CA ASN A 226 -0.40 3.64 -16.83
C ASN A 226 0.32 4.55 -17.84
N PRO A 227 0.80 4.03 -18.97
CA PRO A 227 1.56 4.79 -19.96
C PRO A 227 0.75 5.88 -20.67
N LYS A 228 -0.56 5.98 -20.43
CA LYS A 228 -1.41 7.07 -20.96
C LYS A 228 -1.29 8.35 -20.13
N ASP A 229 -0.78 8.24 -18.89
CA ASP A 229 -0.60 9.38 -18.01
C ASP A 229 0.76 10.05 -18.27
N SER A 230 0.73 11.28 -18.77
CA SER A 230 1.94 12.08 -19.03
C SER A 230 2.50 12.75 -17.77
N ALA A 231 1.79 12.72 -16.66
CA ALA A 231 2.02 13.48 -15.42
C ALA A 231 1.99 15.03 -15.61
N GLU A 232 1.67 15.52 -16.81
CA GLU A 232 1.60 16.95 -17.15
C GLU A 232 0.15 17.40 -17.27
N HIS A 233 -0.51 17.67 -16.14
CA HIS A 233 -1.92 18.04 -16.08
C HIS A 233 -2.14 19.36 -15.33
N PRO A 234 -3.18 20.16 -15.69
CA PRO A 234 -3.40 21.53 -15.13
C PRO A 234 -3.56 21.58 -13.62
N LYS A 235 -4.04 20.50 -12.99
CA LYS A 235 -4.17 20.35 -11.52
C LYS A 235 -3.34 19.17 -11.00
N GLY A 236 -2.23 18.86 -11.67
CA GLY A 236 -1.43 17.68 -11.37
C GLY A 236 -2.27 16.40 -11.42
N VAL A 237 -1.91 15.41 -10.62
CA VAL A 237 -2.57 14.11 -10.56
C VAL A 237 -4.09 14.20 -10.30
N TRP A 238 -4.54 15.24 -9.61
CA TRP A 238 -5.96 15.42 -9.29
C TRP A 238 -6.82 15.86 -10.48
N THR A 239 -6.22 16.11 -11.64
CA THR A 239 -6.94 16.25 -12.90
C THR A 239 -7.57 14.95 -13.35
N LEU A 240 -6.91 13.82 -13.04
CA LEU A 240 -7.33 12.46 -13.38
C LEU A 240 -8.39 11.89 -12.42
N PRO A 241 -9.08 10.79 -12.81
CA PRO A 241 -9.91 10.02 -11.89
C PRO A 241 -9.12 9.55 -10.64
N PRO A 242 -9.81 9.44 -9.51
CA PRO A 242 -11.22 9.72 -9.27
C PRO A 242 -11.53 11.19 -8.98
N SER A 243 -10.51 12.05 -8.86
CA SER A 243 -10.67 13.43 -8.38
C SER A 243 -11.36 14.33 -9.40
N LEU A 244 -10.97 14.27 -10.67
CA LEU A 244 -11.51 15.07 -11.78
C LEU A 244 -11.71 16.53 -11.39
N ARG A 245 -10.66 17.17 -10.83
CA ARG A 245 -10.73 18.53 -10.23
C ARG A 245 -11.09 19.65 -11.22
N LEU A 246 -11.08 19.37 -12.51
CA LEU A 246 -11.56 20.31 -13.54
C LEU A 246 -13.07 20.19 -13.81
N GLY A 247 -13.78 19.29 -13.09
CA GLY A 247 -15.21 19.06 -13.29
C GLY A 247 -15.48 18.54 -14.69
N GLU A 248 -16.34 19.24 -15.45
CA GLU A 248 -16.73 18.82 -16.81
C GLU A 248 -15.70 19.24 -17.88
N GLU A 249 -14.72 20.09 -17.53
CA GLU A 249 -13.71 20.55 -18.48
C GLU A 249 -12.82 19.38 -18.94
N ASN A 250 -12.90 19.06 -20.23
CA ASN A 250 -12.18 17.94 -20.85
C ASN A 250 -12.34 16.58 -20.12
N LYS A 251 -13.39 16.38 -19.36
CA LYS A 251 -13.66 15.19 -18.54
C LYS A 251 -13.50 13.90 -19.33
N HIS A 252 -14.00 13.87 -20.56
CA HIS A 252 -13.91 12.69 -21.42
C HIS A 252 -12.47 12.28 -21.72
N LYS A 253 -11.58 13.28 -21.96
CA LYS A 253 -10.13 13.06 -22.13
C LYS A 253 -9.52 12.42 -20.89
N TYR A 254 -9.82 12.95 -19.70
CA TYR A 254 -9.22 12.44 -18.46
C TYR A 254 -9.79 11.08 -18.04
N LEU A 255 -11.06 10.80 -18.33
CA LEU A 255 -11.62 9.47 -18.16
C LEU A 255 -11.00 8.43 -19.10
N ALA A 256 -10.61 8.83 -20.33
CA ALA A 256 -9.94 7.94 -21.29
C ALA A 256 -8.50 7.61 -20.88
N ILE A 257 -7.82 8.51 -20.14
CA ILE A 257 -6.52 8.24 -19.52
C ILE A 257 -6.70 7.23 -18.39
N GLY A 258 -7.70 7.42 -17.53
CA GLY A 258 -7.92 6.61 -16.34
C GLY A 258 -7.21 7.17 -15.10
N GLU A 259 -6.93 6.31 -14.11
CA GLU A 259 -6.11 6.69 -12.95
C GLU A 259 -4.64 6.89 -13.36
N SER A 260 -3.89 7.62 -12.55
CA SER A 260 -2.49 7.98 -12.82
C SER A 260 -1.56 6.80 -13.03
N ASP A 261 -0.45 7.07 -13.71
CA ASP A 261 0.73 6.21 -13.68
C ASP A 261 1.31 6.10 -12.27
N ARG A 262 1.78 4.90 -11.88
CA ARG A 262 2.30 4.65 -10.53
C ARG A 262 3.46 3.67 -10.56
N PHE A 263 4.53 4.03 -9.89
CA PHE A 263 5.55 3.04 -9.55
C PHE A 263 5.06 2.13 -8.42
N THR A 264 5.59 0.91 -8.40
CA THR A 264 5.37 -0.08 -7.34
C THR A 264 6.73 -0.59 -6.89
N LEU A 265 7.13 -0.27 -5.65
CA LEU A 265 8.46 -0.56 -5.12
C LEU A 265 8.36 -1.46 -3.90
N LYS A 266 9.16 -2.51 -3.87
CA LYS A 266 9.33 -3.40 -2.72
C LYS A 266 10.71 -3.18 -2.12
N PHE A 267 10.72 -2.79 -0.85
CA PHE A 267 11.94 -2.64 -0.06
C PHE A 267 11.99 -3.67 1.06
N ARG A 268 13.19 -3.98 1.50
CA ARG A 268 13.43 -4.85 2.64
C ARG A 268 14.19 -4.13 3.73
N LYS A 269 13.77 -4.34 4.99
CA LYS A 269 14.61 -4.01 6.13
C LYS A 269 15.69 -5.09 6.27
N PRO A 270 16.97 -4.75 6.28
CA PRO A 270 18.05 -5.73 6.49
C PRO A 270 17.84 -6.59 7.73
N LYS A 271 18.40 -7.84 7.71
CA LYS A 271 18.35 -8.78 8.84
C LYS A 271 19.33 -8.40 9.94
#